data_d20a1b30eab9f46d38c8607059a7de30
#
_entry.id   d20a1b30eab9f46d38c8607059a7de30
#
_cell.length_a   1.000
_cell.length_b   1.000
_cell.length_c   1.000
_cell.angle_alpha   90.00
_cell.angle_beta   90.00
_cell.angle_gamma   90.00
#
_symmetry.space_group_name_H-M   'P 1'
#
loop_
_entity.id
_entity.type
_entity.pdbx_description
1 polymer ?
#
loop_
_entity_poly.entity_id
_entity_poly.type
_entity_poly.pdbx_seq_one_letter_code
_entity_poly.pdbx_strand_id
1 'polypeptide(L)'
;MKILIDDVKLNLLLETKKSFIGKNVAWDSFLSALSFLISVVLASYSGLFGIPGVVLKTIFVILGIIFTTKSIADIYSSKKNNYSYSDLLSDINKLNEITHNHSIVVIKDTFNKYPNRMLVYDDTRWDCKFFLNYKENANNESFIKQHLSQELKIESHDIGLEYLGQRIHEKFSESAHEKKVYSHKFYLATIRNFSDLMRKDSFECDGRQYYWMTVPELEQDRNVQKKNSDILEYVKEMV
;
A
#
# COMPACT_ATOMS: atom_id res chain seq x y z
N MET A 1 -5.17 3.01 1.74
CA MET A 1 -3.88 2.34 2.01
C MET A 1 -2.77 3.36 1.84
N LYS A 2 -1.90 3.54 2.82
CA LYS A 2 -0.67 4.36 2.67
C LYS A 2 0.46 3.43 2.24
N ILE A 3 1.32 3.92 1.36
CA ILE A 3 2.56 3.25 0.95
C ILE A 3 3.73 4.13 1.36
N LEU A 4 4.81 3.51 1.77
CA LEU A 4 6.08 4.17 2.05
C LEU A 4 7.09 3.67 1.01
N ILE A 5 7.69 4.58 0.28
CA ILE A 5 8.63 4.26 -0.78
C ILE A 5 9.86 5.18 -0.61
N ASP A 6 11.03 4.59 -0.68
CA ASP A 6 12.28 5.33 -0.75
C ASP A 6 12.35 6.09 -2.07
N ASP A 7 12.63 7.40 -2.02
CA ASP A 7 12.66 8.29 -3.18
C ASP A 7 13.77 7.92 -4.17
N VAL A 8 14.91 7.41 -3.70
CA VAL A 8 16.01 6.96 -4.56
C VAL A 8 15.58 5.74 -5.36
N LYS A 9 14.91 4.77 -4.73
CA LYS A 9 14.38 3.58 -5.40
C LYS A 9 13.30 3.94 -6.42
N LEU A 10 12.40 4.88 -6.07
CA LEU A 10 11.37 5.36 -6.97
C LEU A 10 11.97 6.07 -8.19
N ASN A 11 12.92 6.97 -7.97
CA ASN A 11 13.60 7.68 -9.06
C ASN A 11 14.36 6.70 -9.97
N LEU A 12 15.04 5.70 -9.41
CA LEU A 12 15.72 4.66 -10.17
C LEU A 12 14.74 3.86 -11.04
N LEU A 13 13.58 3.48 -10.48
CA LEU A 13 12.52 2.81 -11.23
C LEU A 13 12.04 3.67 -12.39
N LEU A 14 11.70 4.94 -12.12
CA LEU A 14 11.19 5.87 -13.13
C LEU A 14 12.22 6.13 -14.24
N GLU A 15 13.50 6.33 -13.90
CA GLU A 15 14.58 6.48 -14.88
C GLU A 15 14.74 5.21 -15.75
N THR A 16 14.74 4.03 -15.12
CA THR A 16 14.83 2.75 -15.83
C THR A 16 13.66 2.55 -16.80
N LYS A 17 12.47 3.00 -16.43
CA LYS A 17 11.24 2.84 -17.22
C LYS A 17 10.88 4.07 -18.08
N LYS A 18 11.68 5.13 -18.05
CA LYS A 18 11.43 6.40 -18.76
C LYS A 18 11.13 6.22 -20.24
N SER A 19 11.81 5.28 -20.91
CA SER A 19 11.58 5.01 -22.33
C SER A 19 10.22 4.38 -22.65
N PHE A 20 9.50 3.87 -21.64
CA PHE A 20 8.21 3.20 -21.79
C PHE A 20 7.04 4.08 -21.31
N ILE A 21 7.29 4.99 -20.37
CA ILE A 21 6.27 5.85 -19.79
C ILE A 21 5.85 6.90 -20.83
N GLY A 22 4.54 6.96 -21.13
CA GLY A 22 3.98 7.97 -22.03
C GLY A 22 4.13 7.69 -23.53
N LYS A 23 4.73 6.57 -23.92
CA LYS A 23 4.74 6.16 -25.34
C LYS A 23 3.41 5.49 -25.72
N ASN A 24 2.48 6.29 -26.22
CA ASN A 24 1.37 5.76 -26.99
C ASN A 24 1.87 5.36 -28.37
N VAL A 25 1.40 4.23 -28.89
CA VAL A 25 1.63 3.85 -30.30
C VAL A 25 0.99 4.94 -31.16
N ALA A 26 1.80 5.80 -31.75
CA ALA A 26 1.31 6.90 -32.55
C ALA A 26 0.92 6.39 -33.95
N TRP A 27 -0.24 5.72 -34.02
CA TRP A 27 -0.87 5.36 -35.32
C TRP A 27 -1.07 6.59 -36.18
N ASP A 28 -1.36 7.75 -35.57
CA ASP A 28 -1.49 9.03 -36.25
C ASP A 28 -0.20 9.43 -36.98
N SER A 29 0.98 9.22 -36.36
CA SER A 29 2.28 9.49 -36.99
C SER A 29 2.52 8.57 -38.18
N PHE A 30 2.13 7.30 -38.10
CA PHE A 30 2.22 6.37 -39.22
C PHE A 30 1.30 6.75 -40.37
N LEU A 31 0.03 7.03 -40.08
CA LEU A 31 -0.95 7.47 -41.06
C LEU A 31 -0.54 8.79 -41.74
N SER A 32 0.01 9.72 -40.94
CA SER A 32 0.53 11.00 -41.46
C SER A 32 1.72 10.79 -42.41
N ALA A 33 2.68 9.93 -42.00
CA ALA A 33 3.84 9.62 -42.84
C ALA A 33 3.45 8.92 -44.13
N LEU A 34 2.50 7.99 -44.09
CA LEU A 34 1.99 7.28 -45.23
C LEU A 34 1.21 8.23 -46.20
N SER A 35 0.36 9.09 -45.63
CA SER A 35 -0.39 10.09 -46.40
C SER A 35 0.56 11.09 -47.07
N PHE A 36 1.60 11.53 -46.38
CA PHE A 36 2.65 12.37 -46.96
C PHE A 36 3.32 11.68 -48.15
N LEU A 37 3.77 10.43 -47.98
CA LEU A 37 4.43 9.67 -49.05
C LEU A 37 3.54 9.53 -50.28
N ILE A 38 2.26 9.17 -50.08
CA ILE A 38 1.26 9.05 -51.18
C ILE A 38 1.09 10.40 -51.88
N SER A 39 0.96 11.48 -51.12
CA SER A 39 0.80 12.84 -51.64
C SER A 39 2.00 13.26 -52.50
N VAL A 40 3.21 12.96 -52.04
CA VAL A 40 4.43 13.26 -52.79
C VAL A 40 4.54 12.48 -54.07
N VAL A 41 4.16 11.20 -54.07
CA VAL A 41 4.19 10.37 -55.29
C VAL A 41 3.21 10.87 -56.34
N LEU A 42 2.00 11.24 -55.91
CA LEU A 42 0.91 11.69 -56.80
C LEU A 42 1.09 13.13 -57.27
N ALA A 43 1.80 13.97 -56.55
CA ALA A 43 2.01 15.36 -56.89
C ALA A 43 2.91 15.57 -58.11
N SER A 44 2.58 16.57 -58.94
CA SER A 44 3.45 17.10 -59.99
C SER A 44 4.24 18.27 -59.44
N TYR A 45 5.57 18.23 -59.59
CA TYR A 45 6.46 19.27 -59.12
C TYR A 45 7.00 20.10 -60.24
N SER A 46 6.75 21.40 -60.19
CA SER A 46 7.49 22.40 -60.94
C SER A 46 8.78 22.78 -60.23
N GLY A 47 9.80 23.18 -60.96
CA GLY A 47 11.05 23.63 -60.33
C GLY A 47 10.83 24.80 -59.38
N LEU A 48 11.60 24.86 -58.31
CA LEU A 48 11.58 25.93 -57.30
C LEU A 48 13.01 26.38 -56.94
N PHE A 49 13.26 27.69 -56.91
CA PHE A 49 14.58 28.27 -56.61
C PHE A 49 15.73 27.72 -57.46
N GLY A 50 15.50 27.41 -58.75
CA GLY A 50 16.52 26.86 -59.68
C GLY A 50 16.74 25.36 -59.55
N ILE A 51 16.03 24.68 -58.63
CA ILE A 51 16.08 23.21 -58.46
C ILE A 51 15.04 22.58 -59.38
N PRO A 52 15.43 21.59 -60.23
CA PRO A 52 14.47 20.87 -61.08
C PRO A 52 13.41 20.14 -60.27
N GLY A 53 12.15 20.11 -60.71
CA GLY A 53 11.05 19.47 -59.98
C GLY A 53 11.26 17.98 -59.72
N VAL A 54 12.02 17.30 -60.56
CA VAL A 54 12.37 15.90 -60.36
C VAL A 54 13.28 15.71 -59.12
N VAL A 55 14.24 16.64 -58.92
CA VAL A 55 15.14 16.58 -57.76
C VAL A 55 14.36 16.81 -56.50
N LEU A 56 13.45 17.81 -56.45
CA LEU A 56 12.56 18.07 -55.32
C LEU A 56 11.70 16.84 -54.98
N LYS A 57 11.07 16.24 -56.01
CA LYS A 57 10.28 15.02 -55.84
C LYS A 57 11.10 13.89 -55.21
N THR A 58 12.31 13.68 -55.70
CA THR A 58 13.20 12.62 -55.21
C THR A 58 13.55 12.84 -53.73
N ILE A 59 13.88 14.08 -53.33
CA ILE A 59 14.16 14.43 -51.93
C ILE A 59 12.94 14.13 -51.04
N PHE A 60 11.74 14.56 -51.45
CA PHE A 60 10.54 14.33 -50.65
C PHE A 60 10.13 12.85 -50.59
N VAL A 61 10.35 12.06 -51.64
CA VAL A 61 10.15 10.60 -51.61
C VAL A 61 11.09 9.97 -50.59
N ILE A 62 12.36 10.33 -50.61
CA ILE A 62 13.37 9.81 -49.62
C ILE A 62 12.94 10.15 -48.21
N LEU A 63 12.59 11.41 -47.93
CA LEU A 63 12.08 11.83 -46.63
C LEU A 63 10.84 11.05 -46.20
N GLY A 64 9.87 10.85 -47.11
CA GLY A 64 8.68 10.07 -46.85
C GLY A 64 8.97 8.62 -46.48
N ILE A 65 9.96 7.99 -47.16
CA ILE A 65 10.40 6.63 -46.85
C ILE A 65 11.04 6.59 -45.48
N ILE A 66 11.91 7.56 -45.13
CA ILE A 66 12.56 7.63 -43.82
C ILE A 66 11.52 7.78 -42.70
N PHE A 67 10.55 8.69 -42.83
CA PHE A 67 9.50 8.88 -41.83
C PHE A 67 8.61 7.64 -41.68
N THR A 68 8.22 7.00 -42.78
CA THR A 68 7.40 5.79 -42.74
C THR A 68 8.15 4.64 -42.08
N THR A 69 9.42 4.42 -42.42
CA THR A 69 10.27 3.38 -41.83
C THR A 69 10.46 3.60 -40.34
N LYS A 70 10.73 4.87 -39.92
CA LYS A 70 10.84 5.22 -38.52
C LYS A 70 9.53 4.94 -37.77
N SER A 71 8.39 5.33 -38.30
CA SER A 71 7.09 5.09 -37.67
C SER A 71 6.78 3.60 -37.52
N ILE A 72 7.14 2.78 -38.52
CA ILE A 72 7.01 1.31 -38.43
C ILE A 72 7.92 0.75 -37.33
N ALA A 73 9.17 1.22 -37.25
CA ALA A 73 10.11 0.81 -36.22
C ALA A 73 9.62 1.19 -34.80
N ASP A 74 9.04 2.38 -34.66
CA ASP A 74 8.46 2.85 -33.39
C ASP A 74 7.23 2.01 -32.98
N ILE A 75 6.35 1.65 -33.90
CA ILE A 75 5.21 0.75 -33.69
C ILE A 75 5.70 -0.64 -33.26
N TYR A 76 6.68 -1.19 -33.97
CA TYR A 76 7.23 -2.50 -33.68
C TYR A 76 7.91 -2.53 -32.30
N SER A 77 8.71 -1.52 -31.99
CA SER A 77 9.37 -1.36 -30.68
C SER A 77 8.35 -1.22 -29.54
N SER A 78 7.28 -0.46 -29.76
CA SER A 78 6.20 -0.28 -28.79
C SER A 78 5.43 -1.57 -28.54
N LYS A 79 5.16 -2.39 -29.58
CA LYS A 79 4.53 -3.71 -29.41
C LYS A 79 5.40 -4.73 -28.71
N LYS A 80 6.72 -4.70 -28.94
CA LYS A 80 7.66 -5.63 -28.32
C LYS A 80 7.84 -5.36 -26.82
N ASN A 81 7.72 -4.12 -26.41
CA ASN A 81 7.92 -3.67 -25.02
C ASN A 81 6.60 -3.27 -24.39
N ASN A 82 5.76 -4.26 -24.08
CA ASN A 82 4.41 -4.09 -23.57
C ASN A 82 4.38 -3.71 -22.08
N TYR A 83 5.11 -2.63 -21.69
CA TYR A 83 5.08 -2.11 -20.33
C TYR A 83 3.89 -1.16 -20.18
N SER A 84 2.87 -1.61 -19.46
CA SER A 84 1.61 -0.90 -19.28
C SER A 84 1.59 -0.05 -18.00
N TYR A 85 0.57 0.79 -17.85
CA TYR A 85 0.31 1.50 -16.59
C TYR A 85 0.13 0.54 -15.41
N SER A 86 -0.50 -0.61 -15.63
CA SER A 86 -0.67 -1.63 -14.58
C SER A 86 0.66 -2.24 -14.14
N ASP A 87 1.63 -2.39 -15.07
CA ASP A 87 2.97 -2.88 -14.74
C ASP A 87 3.75 -1.85 -13.92
N LEU A 88 3.67 -0.58 -14.30
CA LEU A 88 4.26 0.52 -13.53
C LEU A 88 3.67 0.58 -12.11
N LEU A 89 2.36 0.49 -11.99
CA LEU A 89 1.69 0.49 -10.68
C LEU A 89 2.10 -0.73 -9.84
N SER A 90 2.22 -1.89 -10.46
CA SER A 90 2.72 -3.11 -9.82
C SER A 90 4.14 -2.93 -9.32
N ASP A 91 5.03 -2.37 -10.15
CA ASP A 91 6.42 -2.16 -9.77
C ASP A 91 6.56 -1.10 -8.67
N ILE A 92 5.77 -0.02 -8.69
CA ILE A 92 5.70 0.95 -7.60
C ILE A 92 5.23 0.29 -6.29
N ASN A 93 4.20 -0.57 -6.37
CA ASN A 93 3.72 -1.29 -5.18
C ASN A 93 4.76 -2.25 -4.59
N LYS A 94 5.65 -2.84 -5.42
CA LYS A 94 6.76 -3.67 -4.94
C LYS A 94 7.84 -2.88 -4.20
N LEU A 95 7.94 -1.57 -4.43
CA LEU A 95 8.86 -0.70 -3.70
C LEU A 95 8.35 -0.32 -2.31
N ASN A 96 7.10 -0.69 -1.97
CA ASN A 96 6.54 -0.37 -0.67
C ASN A 96 7.35 -1.03 0.46
N GLU A 97 7.90 -0.22 1.33
CA GLU A 97 8.72 -0.67 2.46
C GLU A 97 7.89 -1.16 3.66
N ILE A 98 6.59 -0.87 3.68
CA ILE A 98 5.71 -1.35 4.74
C ILE A 98 5.52 -2.86 4.58
N THR A 99 6.16 -3.62 5.46
CA THR A 99 6.12 -5.09 5.43
C THR A 99 5.03 -5.68 6.31
N HIS A 100 4.60 -4.93 7.33
CA HIS A 100 3.64 -5.40 8.32
C HIS A 100 2.54 -4.37 8.56
N ASN A 101 1.31 -4.72 8.17
CA ASN A 101 0.11 -3.91 8.39
C ASN A 101 -0.79 -4.61 9.40
N HIS A 102 -0.95 -4.01 10.58
CA HIS A 102 -1.80 -4.56 11.65
C HIS A 102 -2.74 -3.49 12.20
N SER A 103 -3.90 -3.94 12.63
CA SER A 103 -4.87 -3.16 13.38
C SER A 103 -4.77 -3.53 14.85
N ILE A 104 -4.46 -2.55 15.69
CA ILE A 104 -4.42 -2.66 17.13
C ILE A 104 -5.78 -2.24 17.66
N VAL A 105 -6.40 -3.08 18.47
CA VAL A 105 -7.72 -2.83 19.04
C VAL A 105 -7.61 -2.67 20.54
N VAL A 106 -7.96 -1.48 21.01
CA VAL A 106 -8.02 -1.16 22.43
C VAL A 106 -9.46 -1.32 22.91
N ILE A 107 -9.67 -2.11 23.96
CA ILE A 107 -10.96 -2.29 24.60
C ILE A 107 -10.83 -1.76 26.02
N LYS A 108 -11.65 -0.77 26.40
CA LYS A 108 -11.68 -0.21 27.75
C LYS A 108 -12.65 -0.95 28.65
N ASP A 109 -12.30 -1.06 29.90
CA ASP A 109 -13.20 -1.48 30.98
C ASP A 109 -14.28 -0.41 31.21
N THR A 110 -15.50 -0.71 30.85
CA THR A 110 -16.67 0.18 31.03
C THR A 110 -17.63 -0.32 32.12
N PHE A 111 -17.33 -1.45 32.76
CA PHE A 111 -18.20 -2.09 33.75
C PHE A 111 -17.70 -1.91 35.18
N ASN A 112 -16.47 -1.41 35.38
CA ASN A 112 -15.86 -1.23 36.68
C ASN A 112 -15.98 0.24 37.15
N LYS A 113 -15.92 0.42 38.48
CA LYS A 113 -15.92 1.75 39.09
C LYS A 113 -14.68 2.58 38.76
N TYR A 114 -13.59 1.95 38.31
CA TYR A 114 -12.32 2.58 37.93
C TYR A 114 -11.98 2.21 36.47
N PRO A 115 -12.52 2.93 35.47
CA PRO A 115 -12.55 2.52 34.07
C PRO A 115 -11.25 2.80 33.31
N ASN A 116 -10.09 2.73 33.95
CA ASN A 116 -8.80 3.02 33.30
C ASN A 116 -8.01 1.75 32.90
N ARG A 117 -8.70 0.60 32.90
CA ARG A 117 -8.08 -0.65 32.49
C ARG A 117 -8.40 -0.94 31.02
N MET A 118 -7.44 -1.58 30.38
CA MET A 118 -7.54 -2.00 29.00
C MET A 118 -7.37 -3.51 28.90
N LEU A 119 -8.06 -4.13 27.98
CA LEU A 119 -7.97 -5.55 27.75
C LEU A 119 -6.70 -5.88 26.96
N VAL A 120 -5.88 -6.74 27.52
CA VAL A 120 -4.69 -7.32 26.88
C VAL A 120 -4.73 -8.83 26.98
N TYR A 121 -4.03 -9.52 26.09
CA TYR A 121 -3.87 -10.97 26.16
C TYR A 121 -2.39 -11.34 26.31
N ASP A 122 -2.14 -12.50 26.90
CA ASP A 122 -0.80 -13.06 27.05
C ASP A 122 -0.44 -13.90 25.80
N ASP A 123 0.62 -13.52 25.10
CA ASP A 123 1.17 -14.32 24.00
C ASP A 123 2.38 -15.10 24.51
N THR A 124 2.19 -16.37 24.76
CA THR A 124 3.23 -17.27 25.30
C THR A 124 4.43 -17.43 24.39
N ARG A 125 4.27 -17.26 23.06
CA ARG A 125 5.39 -17.32 22.08
C ARG A 125 6.33 -16.14 22.23
N TRP A 126 5.76 -14.98 22.57
CA TRP A 126 6.51 -13.74 22.76
C TRP A 126 6.79 -13.44 24.23
N ASP A 127 6.22 -14.22 25.16
CA ASP A 127 6.29 -13.93 26.58
C ASP A 127 6.02 -12.45 26.85
N CYS A 128 4.86 -11.98 26.39
CA CYS A 128 4.50 -10.56 26.45
C CYS A 128 2.99 -10.37 26.33
N LYS A 129 2.50 -9.37 27.04
CA LYS A 129 1.11 -8.93 26.93
C LYS A 129 0.94 -7.95 25.77
N PHE A 130 -0.05 -8.21 24.92
CA PHE A 130 -0.39 -7.39 23.77
C PHE A 130 -1.83 -6.92 23.82
N PHE A 131 -2.10 -5.76 23.23
CA PHE A 131 -3.45 -5.41 22.79
C PHE A 131 -3.90 -6.36 21.67
N LEU A 132 -5.20 -6.58 21.54
CA LEU A 132 -5.71 -7.39 20.44
C LEU A 132 -5.23 -6.80 19.12
N ASN A 133 -4.75 -7.66 18.24
CA ASN A 133 -4.18 -7.20 16.98
C ASN A 133 -4.54 -8.16 15.84
N TYR A 134 -4.84 -7.58 14.69
CA TYR A 134 -5.27 -8.29 13.51
C TYR A 134 -4.54 -7.78 12.29
N LYS A 135 -4.20 -8.68 11.36
CA LYS A 135 -3.65 -8.29 10.08
C LYS A 135 -4.68 -7.48 9.29
N GLU A 136 -4.27 -6.36 8.69
CA GLU A 136 -5.19 -5.53 7.92
C GLU A 136 -5.81 -6.26 6.73
N ASN A 137 -7.08 -5.94 6.48
CA ASN A 137 -7.87 -6.45 5.36
C ASN A 137 -8.50 -5.28 4.58
N ALA A 138 -8.97 -5.53 3.36
CA ALA A 138 -9.64 -4.54 2.53
C ALA A 138 -10.91 -3.95 3.20
N ASN A 139 -11.69 -4.79 3.90
CA ASN A 139 -12.83 -4.37 4.73
C ASN A 139 -12.50 -4.50 6.21
N ASN A 140 -11.57 -3.66 6.66
CA ASN A 140 -10.87 -3.84 7.94
C ASN A 140 -11.80 -3.80 9.17
N GLU A 141 -12.74 -2.85 9.22
CA GLU A 141 -13.64 -2.72 10.37
C GLU A 141 -14.57 -3.93 10.53
N SER A 142 -15.17 -4.41 9.44
CA SER A 142 -16.00 -5.60 9.47
C SER A 142 -15.20 -6.84 9.84
N PHE A 143 -13.97 -6.92 9.35
CA PHE A 143 -13.03 -8.00 9.67
C PHE A 143 -12.67 -8.00 11.17
N ILE A 144 -12.34 -6.85 11.75
CA ILE A 144 -12.06 -6.70 13.18
C ILE A 144 -13.28 -7.10 14.01
N LYS A 145 -14.48 -6.60 13.68
CA LYS A 145 -15.71 -6.94 14.41
C LYS A 145 -15.99 -8.44 14.41
N GLN A 146 -15.82 -9.09 13.26
CA GLN A 146 -16.00 -10.53 13.13
C GLN A 146 -15.01 -11.32 14.01
N HIS A 147 -13.72 -10.93 13.98
CA HIS A 147 -12.71 -11.60 14.80
C HIS A 147 -12.92 -11.36 16.29
N LEU A 148 -13.22 -10.12 16.71
CA LEU A 148 -13.58 -9.84 18.11
C LEU A 148 -14.79 -10.66 18.58
N SER A 149 -15.81 -10.73 17.74
CA SER A 149 -17.01 -11.52 18.03
C SER A 149 -16.69 -13.00 18.26
N GLN A 150 -15.89 -13.59 17.40
CA GLN A 150 -15.48 -14.98 17.52
C GLN A 150 -14.56 -15.23 18.71
N GLU A 151 -13.53 -14.40 18.88
CA GLU A 151 -12.48 -14.56 19.90
C GLU A 151 -13.00 -14.32 21.32
N LEU A 152 -13.86 -13.31 21.51
CA LEU A 152 -14.43 -12.98 22.81
C LEU A 152 -15.84 -13.54 23.03
N LYS A 153 -16.40 -14.25 22.05
CA LYS A 153 -17.76 -14.81 22.07
C LYS A 153 -18.83 -13.75 22.38
N ILE A 154 -18.74 -12.63 21.70
CA ILE A 154 -19.64 -11.48 21.80
C ILE A 154 -20.41 -11.33 20.50
N GLU A 155 -21.67 -10.91 20.58
CA GLU A 155 -22.44 -10.61 19.38
C GLU A 155 -21.85 -9.41 18.62
N SER A 156 -21.68 -9.52 17.30
CA SER A 156 -21.05 -8.49 16.47
C SER A 156 -21.77 -7.13 16.54
N HIS A 157 -23.10 -7.12 16.78
CA HIS A 157 -23.88 -5.91 16.91
C HIS A 157 -23.62 -5.15 18.23
N ASP A 158 -23.05 -5.82 19.24
CA ASP A 158 -22.65 -5.20 20.50
C ASP A 158 -21.29 -4.51 20.43
N ILE A 159 -20.56 -4.65 19.31
CA ILE A 159 -19.24 -4.11 19.11
C ILE A 159 -19.30 -2.80 18.30
N GLY A 160 -19.02 -1.69 18.94
CA GLY A 160 -18.70 -0.42 18.29
C GLY A 160 -17.21 -0.33 17.99
N LEU A 161 -16.82 0.22 16.84
CA LEU A 161 -15.44 0.53 16.53
C LEU A 161 -15.29 1.99 16.14
N GLU A 162 -14.28 2.64 16.69
CA GLU A 162 -13.86 3.99 16.37
C GLU A 162 -12.41 3.97 15.92
N TYR A 163 -12.12 4.54 14.75
CA TYR A 163 -10.77 4.67 14.25
C TYR A 163 -10.07 5.84 14.95
N LEU A 164 -8.97 5.57 15.64
CA LEU A 164 -8.20 6.58 16.37
C LEU A 164 -7.09 7.21 15.53
N GLY A 165 -6.43 6.42 14.69
CA GLY A 165 -5.32 6.91 13.89
C GLY A 165 -4.43 5.80 13.35
N GLN A 166 -3.34 6.22 12.69
CA GLN A 166 -2.35 5.30 12.12
C GLN A 166 -0.94 5.79 12.46
N ARG A 167 -0.08 4.87 12.88
CA ARG A 167 1.35 5.12 13.09
C ARG A 167 2.17 4.21 12.18
N ILE A 168 3.15 4.81 11.51
CA ILE A 168 4.16 4.10 10.73
C ILE A 168 5.49 4.30 11.46
N HIS A 169 6.20 3.22 11.73
CA HIS A 169 7.47 3.27 12.42
C HIS A 169 8.39 2.13 11.96
N GLU A 170 9.67 2.37 12.09
CA GLU A 170 10.71 1.39 11.80
C GLU A 170 11.13 0.71 13.12
N LYS A 171 11.19 -0.61 13.10
CA LYS A 171 11.62 -1.42 14.25
C LYS A 171 12.55 -2.53 13.79
N PHE A 172 13.56 -2.82 14.58
CA PHE A 172 14.44 -3.96 14.33
C PHE A 172 13.68 -5.27 14.62
N SER A 173 13.60 -6.14 13.62
CA SER A 173 13.01 -7.47 13.76
C SER A 173 14.08 -8.45 14.24
N GLU A 174 13.98 -8.91 15.47
CA GLU A 174 14.94 -9.89 16.03
C GLU A 174 14.91 -11.22 15.27
N SER A 175 13.73 -11.64 14.76
CA SER A 175 13.59 -12.89 14.02
C SER A 175 14.16 -12.85 12.59
N ALA A 176 14.14 -11.68 11.95
CA ALA A 176 14.64 -11.49 10.59
C ALA A 176 16.03 -10.83 10.55
N HIS A 177 16.56 -10.36 11.69
CA HIS A 177 17.82 -9.62 11.82
C HIS A 177 17.92 -8.40 10.88
N GLU A 178 16.79 -7.73 10.63
CA GLU A 178 16.71 -6.56 9.76
C GLU A 178 15.73 -5.53 10.30
N LYS A 179 15.86 -4.27 9.86
CA LYS A 179 14.89 -3.24 10.13
C LYS A 179 13.65 -3.45 9.25
N LYS A 180 12.48 -3.41 9.86
CA LYS A 180 11.19 -3.54 9.18
C LYS A 180 10.31 -2.34 9.46
N VAL A 181 9.55 -1.96 8.47
CA VAL A 181 8.56 -0.89 8.60
C VAL A 181 7.21 -1.50 8.94
N TYR A 182 6.68 -1.08 10.06
CA TYR A 182 5.38 -1.46 10.59
C TYR A 182 4.40 -0.31 10.38
N SER A 183 3.20 -0.64 9.96
CA SER A 183 2.06 0.27 9.95
C SER A 183 0.99 -0.28 10.87
N HIS A 184 0.68 0.46 11.93
CA HIS A 184 -0.36 0.11 12.87
C HIS A 184 -1.52 1.10 12.76
N LYS A 185 -2.73 0.59 12.52
CA LYS A 185 -3.97 1.33 12.69
C LYS A 185 -4.54 1.04 14.06
N PHE A 186 -5.00 2.06 14.74
CA PHE A 186 -5.53 1.97 16.09
C PHE A 186 -7.03 2.17 16.08
N TYR A 187 -7.72 1.31 16.79
CA TYR A 187 -9.17 1.34 16.96
C TYR A 187 -9.52 1.24 18.44
N LEU A 188 -10.47 2.05 18.86
CA LEU A 188 -11.14 1.87 20.14
C LEU A 188 -12.39 1.02 19.91
N ALA A 189 -12.48 -0.11 20.61
CA ALA A 189 -13.66 -0.94 20.58
C ALA A 189 -14.50 -0.72 21.86
N THR A 190 -15.76 -0.38 21.64
CA THR A 190 -16.76 -0.30 22.72
C THR A 190 -17.63 -1.54 22.69
N ILE A 191 -17.67 -2.25 23.81
CA ILE A 191 -18.49 -3.45 23.97
C ILE A 191 -19.67 -3.08 24.89
N ARG A 192 -20.89 -3.31 24.39
CA ARG A 192 -22.11 -2.98 25.14
C ARG A 192 -22.39 -3.98 26.25
N ASN A 193 -22.22 -5.26 25.96
CA ASN A 193 -22.55 -6.34 26.87
C ASN A 193 -21.33 -7.23 27.14
N PHE A 194 -20.72 -7.06 28.29
CA PHE A 194 -19.68 -7.95 28.80
C PHE A 194 -20.33 -9.13 29.55
N SER A 195 -19.89 -10.35 29.22
CA SER A 195 -20.29 -11.52 30.00
C SER A 195 -19.70 -11.45 31.43
N ASP A 196 -20.29 -12.19 32.37
CA ASP A 196 -19.78 -12.25 33.75
C ASP A 196 -18.35 -12.78 33.84
N LEU A 197 -17.98 -13.64 32.90
CA LEU A 197 -16.61 -14.15 32.78
C LEU A 197 -15.64 -13.00 32.45
N MET A 198 -15.98 -12.18 31.47
CA MET A 198 -15.13 -11.09 31.00
C MET A 198 -15.01 -9.93 32.02
N ARG A 199 -15.90 -9.84 32.99
CA ARG A 199 -15.87 -8.81 34.06
C ARG A 199 -14.86 -9.12 35.15
N LYS A 200 -14.24 -10.31 35.14
CA LYS A 200 -13.17 -10.68 36.08
C LYS A 200 -11.87 -9.98 35.68
N ASP A 201 -10.97 -9.76 36.65
CA ASP A 201 -9.66 -9.14 36.41
C ASP A 201 -8.82 -9.89 35.38
N SER A 202 -9.02 -11.22 35.32
CA SER A 202 -8.46 -12.06 34.27
C SER A 202 -9.44 -13.17 33.90
N PHE A 203 -9.43 -13.61 32.65
CA PHE A 203 -10.28 -14.67 32.16
C PHE A 203 -9.64 -15.41 30.99
N GLU A 204 -10.05 -16.64 30.78
CA GLU A 204 -9.67 -17.42 29.61
C GLU A 204 -10.85 -17.46 28.63
N CYS A 205 -10.57 -17.19 27.35
CA CYS A 205 -11.52 -17.31 26.26
C CYS A 205 -10.82 -17.82 25.02
N ASP A 206 -11.37 -18.82 24.36
CA ASP A 206 -10.84 -19.44 23.14
C ASP A 206 -9.36 -19.86 23.25
N GLY A 207 -8.97 -20.40 24.41
CA GLY A 207 -7.60 -20.86 24.67
C GLY A 207 -6.56 -19.75 24.87
N ARG A 208 -7.01 -18.50 25.03
CA ARG A 208 -6.14 -17.36 25.37
C ARG A 208 -6.46 -16.83 26.75
N GLN A 209 -5.43 -16.41 27.47
CA GLN A 209 -5.55 -15.75 28.75
C GLN A 209 -5.59 -14.24 28.56
N TYR A 210 -6.62 -13.58 29.09
CA TYR A 210 -6.85 -12.15 29.03
C TYR A 210 -6.73 -11.52 30.40
N TYR A 211 -6.32 -10.24 30.41
CA TYR A 211 -6.15 -9.44 31.63
C TYR A 211 -6.68 -8.03 31.39
N TRP A 212 -7.35 -7.49 32.40
CA TRP A 212 -7.65 -6.07 32.46
C TRP A 212 -6.53 -5.37 33.21
N MET A 213 -5.77 -4.54 32.51
CA MET A 213 -4.60 -3.87 33.07
C MET A 213 -4.67 -2.37 32.85
N THR A 214 -4.23 -1.60 33.84
CA THR A 214 -4.03 -0.16 33.74
C THR A 214 -2.73 0.13 32.97
N VAL A 215 -2.60 1.36 32.44
CA VAL A 215 -1.36 1.82 31.80
C VAL A 215 -0.15 1.69 32.75
N PRO A 216 -0.20 2.13 34.03
CA PRO A 216 0.91 1.96 34.94
C PRO A 216 1.34 0.50 35.17
N GLU A 217 0.39 -0.44 35.22
CA GLU A 217 0.71 -1.87 35.33
C GLU A 217 1.42 -2.39 34.07
N LEU A 218 0.98 -1.96 32.88
CA LEU A 218 1.64 -2.30 31.61
C LEU A 218 3.04 -1.68 31.51
N GLU A 219 3.23 -0.46 32.02
CA GLU A 219 4.53 0.21 32.08
C GLU A 219 5.52 -0.49 33.04
N GLN A 220 5.03 -1.14 34.08
CA GLN A 220 5.86 -1.90 35.04
C GLN A 220 6.21 -3.31 34.49
N ASP A 221 5.49 -3.81 33.50
CA ASP A 221 5.77 -5.12 32.91
C ASP A 221 7.02 -5.04 32.01
N ARG A 222 8.11 -5.72 32.42
CA ARG A 222 9.40 -5.70 31.72
C ARG A 222 9.33 -6.17 30.28
N ASN A 223 8.47 -7.14 30.00
CA ASN A 223 8.32 -7.70 28.66
C ASN A 223 7.55 -6.75 27.75
N VAL A 224 6.52 -6.08 28.27
CA VAL A 224 5.80 -5.01 27.57
C VAL A 224 6.75 -3.87 27.26
N GLN A 225 7.55 -3.42 28.24
CA GLN A 225 8.52 -2.35 28.01
C GLN A 225 9.55 -2.69 26.94
N LYS A 226 10.06 -3.91 26.93
CA LYS A 226 11.05 -4.34 25.94
C LYS A 226 10.46 -4.53 24.54
N LYS A 227 9.23 -5.03 24.42
CA LYS A 227 8.70 -5.57 23.15
C LYS A 227 7.54 -4.75 22.57
N ASN A 228 6.82 -3.98 23.40
CA ASN A 228 5.55 -3.34 23.02
C ASN A 228 5.39 -1.90 23.57
N SER A 229 6.45 -1.29 24.06
CA SER A 229 6.41 0.09 24.63
C SER A 229 5.94 1.12 23.61
N ASP A 230 6.36 0.99 22.35
CA ASP A 230 5.99 1.86 21.25
C ASP A 230 4.47 1.89 20.99
N ILE A 231 3.80 0.74 21.12
CA ILE A 231 2.36 0.63 21.02
C ILE A 231 1.68 1.21 22.25
N LEU A 232 2.20 0.91 23.45
CA LEU A 232 1.66 1.40 24.70
C LEU A 232 1.72 2.94 24.78
N GLU A 233 2.84 3.56 24.38
CA GLU A 233 2.98 5.02 24.32
C GLU A 233 1.90 5.64 23.42
N TYR A 234 1.70 5.08 22.23
CA TYR A 234 0.69 5.61 21.31
C TYR A 234 -0.72 5.45 21.85
N VAL A 235 -1.02 4.32 22.49
CA VAL A 235 -2.32 4.11 23.15
C VAL A 235 -2.55 5.13 24.26
N LYS A 236 -1.53 5.46 25.07
CA LYS A 236 -1.63 6.52 26.09
C LYS A 236 -1.98 7.89 25.53
N GLU A 237 -1.44 8.22 24.35
CA GLU A 237 -1.68 9.51 23.70
C GLU A 237 -3.11 9.63 23.15
N MET A 238 -3.70 8.51 22.73
CA MET A 238 -4.96 8.48 21.96
C MET A 238 -6.18 8.10 22.78
N VAL A 239 -6.00 7.50 23.95
CA VAL A 239 -7.05 6.87 24.74
C VAL A 239 -7.05 7.33 26.18
#